data_42e0eb01479d68be64135af1da973fb0
#
_entry.id   42e0eb01479d68be64135af1da973fb0
#
_cell.length_a   1.000
_cell.length_b   1.000
_cell.length_c   1.000
_cell.angle_alpha   90.00
_cell.angle_beta   90.00
_cell.angle_gamma   90.00
#
_symmetry.space_group_name_H-M   'P 1'
#
loop_
_entity.id
_entity.type
_entity.pdbx_description
1 polymer ?
#
loop_
_entity_poly.entity_id
_entity_poly.type
_entity_poly.pdbx_seq_one_letter_code
_entity_poly.pdbx_strand_id
1 'polypeptide(L)'
;LGNFGGVTFTKEYDNKKFTQIRSKKLIPTQMINLDEFLNIEKCNLLKMEAELLELEIIKGGGNFLKKFRPILVVENDPSEPTKLNKLLMEKDYRLFWYSYRFFNQDNYFINPENYFKLGGKFYIFCFPSEFKINGQYLEDMEAITCPEQKCSGARKN
;
A
#
# COMPACT_ATOMS: atom_id res chain seq x y z
N LEU A 1 4.19 -16.82 20.49
CA LEU A 1 3.03 -16.09 19.98
C LEU A 1 3.16 -16.03 18.46
N GLY A 2 2.23 -16.64 17.72
CA GLY A 2 2.21 -16.62 16.26
C GLY A 2 1.74 -15.26 15.74
N ASN A 3 2.28 -14.83 14.60
CA ASN A 3 1.74 -13.70 13.87
C ASN A 3 0.48 -14.14 13.11
N PHE A 4 -0.68 -13.79 13.59
CA PHE A 4 -1.97 -14.13 12.96
C PHE A 4 -2.34 -13.18 11.80
N GLY A 5 -1.58 -12.10 11.58
CA GLY A 5 -1.80 -11.14 10.51
C GLY A 5 -0.98 -11.39 9.24
N GLY A 6 -0.05 -12.33 9.27
CA GLY A 6 0.83 -12.62 8.14
C GLY A 6 0.22 -13.63 7.17
N VAL A 7 -0.67 -13.18 6.28
CA VAL A 7 -1.22 -13.99 5.18
C VAL A 7 -0.58 -13.52 3.88
N THR A 8 -0.01 -14.45 3.13
CA THR A 8 0.60 -14.17 1.81
C THR A 8 -0.08 -15.01 0.74
N PHE A 9 -0.36 -14.38 -0.40
CA PHE A 9 -0.85 -15.06 -1.59
C PHE A 9 0.34 -15.52 -2.45
N THR A 10 0.31 -16.76 -2.91
CA THR A 10 1.30 -17.30 -3.84
C THR A 10 0.64 -18.14 -4.92
N LYS A 11 1.08 -17.95 -6.18
CA LYS A 11 0.64 -18.81 -7.30
C LYS A 11 1.36 -20.15 -7.27
N GLU A 12 2.60 -20.15 -6.79
CA GLU A 12 3.42 -21.33 -6.62
C GLU A 12 4.09 -21.28 -5.25
N TYR A 13 4.18 -22.45 -4.62
CA TYR A 13 4.80 -22.57 -3.31
C TYR A 13 6.32 -22.44 -3.42
N ASP A 14 6.88 -21.25 -3.14
CA ASP A 14 8.31 -21.04 -3.07
C ASP A 14 8.82 -21.25 -1.64
N ASN A 15 9.42 -22.44 -1.41
CA ASN A 15 9.98 -22.80 -0.11
C ASN A 15 11.12 -21.87 0.37
N LYS A 16 11.79 -21.14 -0.52
CA LYS A 16 12.97 -20.33 -0.19
C LYS A 16 12.61 -19.01 0.49
N LYS A 17 11.43 -18.45 0.20
CA LYS A 17 10.98 -17.16 0.78
C LYS A 17 10.35 -17.30 2.18
N PHE A 18 9.98 -18.50 2.62
CA PHE A 18 9.17 -18.74 3.81
C PHE A 18 9.84 -19.62 4.87
N THR A 19 11.16 -19.56 5.00
CA THR A 19 11.93 -20.41 5.95
C THR A 19 11.60 -20.21 7.42
N GLN A 20 10.87 -19.16 7.80
CA GLN A 20 10.49 -18.87 9.19
C GLN A 20 9.05 -19.23 9.56
N ILE A 21 8.24 -19.76 8.65
CA ILE A 21 6.84 -20.10 8.95
C ILE A 21 6.77 -21.50 9.55
N ARG A 22 6.38 -21.58 10.82
CA ARG A 22 6.31 -22.84 11.60
C ARG A 22 5.20 -23.79 11.14
N SER A 23 4.11 -23.27 10.56
CA SER A 23 3.02 -24.09 10.00
C SER A 23 2.59 -23.54 8.65
N LYS A 24 2.57 -24.39 7.63
CA LYS A 24 2.22 -24.03 6.26
C LYS A 24 0.91 -24.73 5.90
N LYS A 25 -0.19 -24.04 6.11
CA LYS A 25 -1.49 -24.48 5.61
C LYS A 25 -1.78 -23.68 4.34
N LEU A 26 -1.83 -24.36 3.20
CA LEU A 26 -2.30 -23.76 1.95
C LEU A 26 -3.82 -23.88 1.89
N ILE A 27 -4.48 -22.79 1.62
CA ILE A 27 -5.93 -22.72 1.45
C ILE A 27 -6.16 -22.26 0.01
N PRO A 28 -6.77 -23.11 -0.85
CA PRO A 28 -7.15 -22.69 -2.19
C PRO A 28 -8.10 -21.50 -2.09
N THR A 29 -7.80 -20.43 -2.81
CA THR A 29 -8.60 -19.20 -2.79
C THR A 29 -8.77 -18.71 -4.22
N GLN A 30 -9.99 -18.36 -4.59
CA GLN A 30 -10.28 -17.76 -5.88
C GLN A 30 -9.77 -16.33 -5.91
N MET A 31 -9.00 -15.99 -6.93
CA MET A 31 -8.62 -14.61 -7.25
C MET A 31 -9.55 -14.07 -8.33
N ILE A 32 -10.04 -12.86 -8.13
CA ILE A 32 -10.86 -12.12 -9.10
C ILE A 32 -10.22 -10.77 -9.38
N ASN A 33 -10.45 -10.23 -10.56
CA ASN A 33 -9.98 -8.91 -10.92
C ASN A 33 -10.84 -7.82 -10.28
N LEU A 34 -10.25 -6.66 -10.02
CA LEU A 34 -10.98 -5.51 -9.52
C LEU A 34 -12.07 -5.05 -10.53
N ASP A 35 -11.84 -5.24 -11.82
CA ASP A 35 -12.81 -4.93 -12.87
C ASP A 35 -14.09 -5.80 -12.81
N GLU A 36 -14.10 -6.91 -12.07
CA GLU A 36 -15.30 -7.71 -11.83
C GLU A 36 -16.30 -7.03 -10.88
N PHE A 37 -15.87 -5.98 -10.17
CA PHE A 37 -16.72 -5.18 -9.27
C PHE A 37 -17.34 -3.94 -9.91
N LEU A 38 -17.45 -3.89 -11.23
CA LEU A 38 -18.02 -2.72 -11.94
C LEU A 38 -19.51 -2.49 -11.70
N ASN A 39 -20.21 -3.46 -11.10
CA ASN A 39 -21.64 -3.38 -10.78
C ASN A 39 -21.93 -2.59 -9.49
N ILE A 40 -20.93 -2.19 -8.71
CA ILE A 40 -21.15 -1.30 -7.56
C ILE A 40 -21.51 0.11 -8.06
N GLU A 41 -22.27 0.84 -7.24
CA GLU A 41 -22.74 2.18 -7.63
C GLU A 41 -21.63 3.23 -7.49
N LYS A 42 -20.76 3.12 -6.47
CA LYS A 42 -19.77 4.13 -6.12
C LYS A 42 -18.59 3.54 -5.39
N CYS A 43 -17.40 4.10 -5.67
CA CYS A 43 -16.19 3.86 -4.90
C CYS A 43 -15.43 5.18 -4.74
N ASN A 44 -15.36 5.72 -3.52
CA ASN A 44 -14.65 6.97 -3.25
C ASN A 44 -13.22 6.75 -2.77
N LEU A 45 -12.98 5.64 -2.09
CA LEU A 45 -11.69 5.26 -1.52
C LEU A 45 -11.44 3.77 -1.75
N LEU A 46 -10.23 3.44 -2.14
CA LEU A 46 -9.75 2.07 -2.22
C LEU A 46 -8.42 1.97 -1.47
N LYS A 47 -8.42 1.23 -0.34
CA LYS A 47 -7.20 0.89 0.38
C LYS A 47 -6.71 -0.48 -0.06
N MET A 48 -5.41 -0.58 -0.33
CA MET A 48 -4.73 -1.83 -0.71
C MET A 48 -3.53 -2.08 0.19
N GLU A 49 -3.50 -3.26 0.77
CA GLU A 49 -2.43 -3.79 1.60
C GLU A 49 -2.42 -5.31 1.38
N ALA A 50 -1.86 -5.71 0.24
CA ALA A 50 -2.03 -7.05 -0.33
C ALA A 50 -0.71 -7.82 -0.47
N GLU A 51 0.26 -7.52 0.40
CA GLU A 51 1.54 -8.24 0.50
C GLU A 51 2.21 -8.46 -0.87
N LEU A 52 2.57 -7.35 -1.54
CA LEU A 52 3.26 -7.29 -2.84
C LEU A 52 2.38 -7.57 -4.08
N LEU A 53 1.06 -7.63 -3.95
CA LEU A 53 0.15 -7.77 -5.09
C LEU A 53 -0.47 -6.45 -5.57
N GLU A 54 -0.13 -5.32 -4.97
CA GLU A 54 -0.72 -4.00 -5.26
C GLU A 54 -0.59 -3.64 -6.74
N LEU A 55 0.58 -3.91 -7.33
CA LEU A 55 0.83 -3.66 -8.75
C LEU A 55 -0.13 -4.47 -9.65
N GLU A 56 -0.35 -5.76 -9.31
CA GLU A 56 -1.21 -6.65 -10.10
C GLU A 56 -2.70 -6.28 -9.93
N ILE A 57 -3.09 -5.84 -8.73
CA ILE A 57 -4.45 -5.33 -8.47
C ILE A 57 -4.72 -4.09 -9.33
N ILE A 58 -3.79 -3.14 -9.37
CA ILE A 58 -3.92 -1.91 -10.20
C ILE A 58 -3.97 -2.24 -11.69
N LYS A 59 -3.21 -3.23 -12.16
CA LYS A 59 -3.26 -3.72 -13.55
C LYS A 59 -4.62 -4.34 -13.88
N GLY A 60 -5.14 -5.18 -12.97
CA GLY A 60 -6.43 -5.87 -13.14
C GLY A 60 -7.66 -4.98 -12.90
N GLY A 61 -7.46 -3.70 -12.50
CA GLY A 61 -8.52 -2.75 -12.19
C GLY A 61 -8.58 -1.55 -13.12
N GLY A 62 -8.14 -1.68 -14.36
CA GLY A 62 -8.05 -0.55 -15.28
C GLY A 62 -9.39 0.15 -15.56
N ASN A 63 -10.44 -0.61 -15.79
CA ASN A 63 -11.78 -0.08 -16.02
C ASN A 63 -12.42 0.44 -14.72
N PHE A 64 -12.18 -0.26 -13.59
CA PHE A 64 -12.64 0.16 -12.28
C PHE A 64 -12.09 1.55 -11.91
N LEU A 65 -10.78 1.73 -12.01
CA LEU A 65 -10.11 2.99 -11.69
C LEU A 65 -10.54 4.11 -12.64
N LYS A 66 -10.77 3.80 -13.92
CA LYS A 66 -11.27 4.77 -14.91
C LYS A 66 -12.71 5.19 -14.60
N LYS A 67 -13.58 4.24 -14.22
CA LYS A 67 -15.00 4.49 -13.95
C LYS A 67 -15.21 5.29 -12.66
N PHE A 68 -14.57 4.88 -11.58
CA PHE A 68 -14.87 5.39 -10.24
C PHE A 68 -13.92 6.49 -9.77
N ARG A 69 -12.70 6.55 -10.32
CA ARG A 69 -11.68 7.54 -9.93
C ARG A 69 -11.53 7.68 -8.41
N PRO A 70 -11.39 6.57 -7.65
CA PRO A 70 -11.29 6.63 -6.21
C PRO A 70 -9.97 7.27 -5.75
N ILE A 71 -9.94 7.83 -4.55
CA ILE A 71 -8.69 8.04 -3.84
C ILE A 71 -8.12 6.66 -3.53
N LEU A 72 -6.81 6.48 -3.75
CA LEU A 72 -6.14 5.22 -3.43
C LEU A 72 -5.21 5.42 -2.22
N VAL A 73 -5.19 4.43 -1.33
CA VAL A 73 -4.19 4.29 -0.27
C VAL A 73 -3.52 2.94 -0.46
N VAL A 74 -2.29 2.96 -0.93
CA VAL A 74 -1.59 1.76 -1.39
C VAL A 74 -0.32 1.56 -0.59
N GLU A 75 -0.13 0.39 0.01
CA GLU A 75 1.16 0.03 0.59
C GLU A 75 2.20 -0.09 -0.53
N ASN A 76 3.38 0.50 -0.35
CA ASN A 76 4.45 0.41 -1.33
C ASN A 76 5.81 0.29 -0.66
N ASP A 77 6.68 -0.51 -1.25
CA ASP A 77 8.06 -0.62 -0.80
C ASP A 77 8.87 0.62 -1.27
N PRO A 78 9.36 1.45 -0.34
CA PRO A 78 10.13 2.62 -0.70
C PRO A 78 11.50 2.30 -1.33
N SER A 79 11.96 1.05 -1.25
CA SER A 79 13.20 0.60 -1.90
C SER A 79 13.05 0.36 -3.39
N GLU A 80 11.86 -0.09 -3.84
CA GLU A 80 11.55 -0.41 -5.24
C GLU A 80 10.22 0.20 -5.73
N PRO A 81 10.01 1.53 -5.62
CA PRO A 81 8.71 2.13 -5.88
C PRO A 81 8.35 2.26 -7.36
N THR A 82 9.32 2.16 -8.25
CA THR A 82 9.25 2.64 -9.64
C THR A 82 8.06 2.10 -10.44
N LYS A 83 7.83 0.77 -10.39
CA LYS A 83 6.81 0.14 -11.24
C LYS A 83 5.39 0.57 -10.85
N LEU A 84 5.11 0.62 -9.56
CA LEU A 84 3.80 1.01 -9.05
C LEU A 84 3.56 2.50 -9.25
N ASN A 85 4.53 3.35 -8.90
CA ASN A 85 4.46 4.79 -9.09
C ASN A 85 4.21 5.14 -10.56
N LYS A 86 4.98 4.53 -11.49
CA LYS A 86 4.84 4.75 -12.93
C LYS A 86 3.42 4.41 -13.40
N LEU A 87 2.92 3.23 -13.05
CA LEU A 87 1.58 2.79 -13.46
C LEU A 87 0.47 3.72 -12.94
N LEU A 88 0.59 4.21 -11.70
CA LEU A 88 -0.38 5.12 -11.10
C LEU A 88 -0.33 6.52 -11.75
N MET A 89 0.87 7.02 -12.07
CA MET A 89 1.04 8.27 -12.82
C MET A 89 0.46 8.17 -14.23
N GLU A 90 0.67 7.04 -14.94
CA GLU A 90 0.09 6.77 -16.26
C GLU A 90 -1.45 6.71 -16.24
N LYS A 91 -2.04 6.43 -15.07
CA LYS A 91 -3.48 6.48 -14.83
C LYS A 91 -3.98 7.84 -14.33
N ASP A 92 -3.14 8.86 -14.46
CA ASP A 92 -3.46 10.24 -14.11
C ASP A 92 -3.82 10.45 -12.63
N TYR A 93 -2.97 9.89 -11.73
CA TYR A 93 -3.01 10.12 -10.31
C TYR A 93 -1.81 10.97 -9.85
N ARG A 94 -2.06 11.91 -8.93
CA ARG A 94 -1.01 12.58 -8.16
C ARG A 94 -0.68 11.75 -6.94
N LEU A 95 0.61 11.51 -6.70
CA LEU A 95 1.09 10.57 -5.70
C LEU A 95 1.79 11.30 -4.56
N PHE A 96 1.58 10.83 -3.33
CA PHE A 96 2.22 11.36 -2.14
C PHE A 96 2.64 10.23 -1.22
N TRP A 97 3.92 10.21 -0.80
CA TRP A 97 4.39 9.33 0.25
C TRP A 97 3.82 9.74 1.59
N TYR A 98 3.38 8.75 2.34
CA TYR A 98 3.05 8.85 3.75
C TYR A 98 3.69 7.70 4.51
N SER A 99 4.44 7.99 5.58
CA SER A 99 5.06 6.98 6.43
C SER A 99 4.73 7.23 7.89
N TYR A 100 4.53 6.16 8.63
CA TYR A 100 4.35 6.25 10.07
C TYR A 100 5.12 5.14 10.79
N ARG A 101 5.49 5.42 12.04
CA ARG A 101 6.11 4.45 12.93
C ARG A 101 5.05 3.68 13.71
N PHE A 102 5.31 2.40 13.99
CA PHE A 102 4.41 1.59 14.82
C PHE A 102 4.41 2.03 16.29
N PHE A 103 5.51 2.62 16.76
CA PHE A 103 5.61 3.14 18.09
C PHE A 103 5.18 4.60 18.12
N ASN A 104 4.20 4.91 19.00
CA ASN A 104 3.83 6.26 19.36
C ASN A 104 4.32 6.53 20.79
N GLN A 105 5.07 7.61 20.98
CA GLN A 105 5.58 8.02 22.29
C GLN A 105 4.44 8.40 23.25
N ASP A 106 3.37 8.99 22.68
CA ASP A 106 2.14 9.37 23.40
C ASP A 106 1.11 8.24 23.37
N ASN A 107 1.55 6.98 23.54
CA ASN A 107 0.65 5.84 23.55
C ASN A 107 -0.23 5.81 24.82
N TYR A 108 -1.39 5.14 24.70
CA TYR A 108 -2.40 5.09 25.76
C TYR A 108 -1.86 4.63 27.14
N PHE A 109 -0.93 3.71 27.14
CA PHE A 109 -0.34 3.19 28.40
C PHE A 109 0.88 4.00 28.89
N ILE A 110 1.25 5.08 28.19
CA ILE A 110 2.45 5.87 28.51
C ILE A 110 3.70 4.99 28.62
N ASN A 111 3.76 3.90 27.85
CA ASN A 111 4.88 2.99 27.85
C ASN A 111 6.05 3.58 27.06
N PRO A 112 7.21 3.87 27.70
CA PRO A 112 8.35 4.46 27.02
C PRO A 112 9.13 3.47 26.16
N GLU A 113 8.88 2.16 26.31
CA GLU A 113 9.63 1.13 25.58
C GLU A 113 9.15 0.95 24.16
N ASN A 114 10.03 1.18 23.20
CA ASN A 114 9.78 0.95 21.79
C ASN A 114 10.18 -0.48 21.39
N TYR A 115 9.25 -1.41 21.49
CA TYR A 115 9.44 -2.80 21.06
C TYR A 115 9.51 -2.97 19.53
N PHE A 116 9.00 -2.00 18.76
CA PHE A 116 9.00 -2.02 17.29
C PHE A 116 10.30 -1.47 16.70
N LYS A 117 11.17 -0.88 17.50
CA LYS A 117 12.42 -0.23 17.08
C LYS A 117 12.13 0.81 15.98
N LEU A 118 12.65 0.57 14.78
CA LEU A 118 12.44 1.42 13.59
C LEU A 118 11.25 0.97 12.72
N GLY A 119 10.49 -0.03 13.18
CA GLY A 119 9.34 -0.55 12.42
C GLY A 119 8.30 0.51 12.11
N GLY A 120 7.77 0.46 10.90
CA GLY A 120 6.76 1.38 10.38
C GLY A 120 6.19 0.86 9.07
N LYS A 121 5.29 1.62 8.47
CA LYS A 121 4.69 1.34 7.17
C LYS A 121 4.84 2.53 6.24
N PHE A 122 4.89 2.23 4.95
CA PHE A 122 4.96 3.21 3.88
C PHE A 122 3.76 3.03 2.96
N TYR A 123 3.06 4.12 2.74
CA TYR A 123 1.91 4.16 1.84
C TYR A 123 2.10 5.24 0.79
N ILE A 124 1.44 5.05 -0.34
CA ILE A 124 1.22 6.10 -1.31
C ILE A 124 -0.26 6.49 -1.23
N PHE A 125 -0.52 7.76 -0.98
CA PHE A 125 -1.82 8.36 -1.21
C PHE A 125 -1.88 8.85 -2.65
N CYS A 126 -2.86 8.34 -3.39
CA CYS A 126 -3.02 8.66 -4.81
C CYS A 126 -4.35 9.38 -4.99
N PHE A 127 -4.28 10.61 -5.46
CA PHE A 127 -5.45 11.43 -5.74
C PHE A 127 -5.62 11.55 -7.26
N PRO A 128 -6.82 11.30 -7.81
CA PRO A 128 -7.10 11.63 -9.20
C PRO A 128 -6.65 13.06 -9.50
N SER A 129 -6.07 13.34 -10.67
CA SER A 129 -5.52 14.67 -10.99
C SER A 129 -6.57 15.77 -10.94
N GLU A 130 -7.82 15.43 -11.28
CA GLU A 130 -8.98 16.33 -11.19
C GLU A 130 -9.47 16.60 -9.76
N PHE A 131 -9.03 15.79 -8.76
CA PHE A 131 -9.48 15.94 -7.38
C PHE A 131 -8.83 17.17 -6.72
N LYS A 132 -9.66 18.07 -6.16
CA LYS A 132 -9.16 19.23 -5.41
C LYS A 132 -8.79 18.83 -3.99
N ILE A 133 -7.50 18.92 -3.66
CA ILE A 133 -6.99 18.61 -2.31
C ILE A 133 -6.78 19.93 -1.57
N ASN A 134 -7.25 20.00 -0.34
CA ASN A 134 -6.85 21.08 0.56
C ASN A 134 -5.41 20.82 1.03
N GLY A 135 -4.50 21.77 0.82
CA GLY A 135 -3.07 21.64 1.14
C GLY A 135 -2.78 21.26 2.59
N GLN A 136 -3.66 21.65 3.52
CA GLN A 136 -3.55 21.31 4.94
C GLN A 136 -3.45 19.79 5.19
N TYR A 137 -4.11 18.96 4.35
CA TYR A 137 -4.05 17.50 4.47
C TYR A 137 -2.79 16.87 3.87
N LEU A 138 -1.93 17.67 3.24
CA LEU A 138 -0.69 17.22 2.63
C LEU A 138 0.56 17.58 3.45
N GLU A 139 0.43 18.26 4.58
CA GLU A 139 1.56 18.77 5.37
C GLU A 139 2.52 17.65 5.83
N ASP A 140 1.97 16.47 6.14
CA ASP A 140 2.75 15.30 6.56
C ASP A 140 3.10 14.35 5.40
N MET A 141 2.85 14.75 4.15
CA MET A 141 3.04 13.93 2.97
C MET A 141 4.13 14.49 2.07
N GLU A 142 4.90 13.61 1.45
CA GLU A 142 5.94 13.96 0.48
C GLU A 142 5.45 13.72 -0.94
N ALA A 143 5.32 14.78 -1.75
CA ALA A 143 4.89 14.66 -3.15
C ALA A 143 5.88 13.80 -3.96
N ILE A 144 5.35 12.89 -4.78
CA ILE A 144 6.12 12.04 -5.69
C ILE A 144 6.04 12.66 -7.08
N THR A 145 7.16 13.15 -7.58
CA THR A 145 7.25 13.87 -8.87
C THR A 145 7.81 13.02 -10.01
N CYS A 146 8.46 11.90 -9.69
CA CYS A 146 8.94 10.93 -10.68
C CYS A 146 8.80 9.49 -10.14
N PRO A 147 8.69 8.49 -11.02
CA PRO A 147 8.46 7.10 -10.61
C PRO A 147 9.52 6.53 -9.67
N GLU A 148 10.77 6.94 -9.81
CA GLU A 148 11.92 6.44 -9.06
C GLU A 148 12.06 7.08 -7.68
N GLN A 149 11.25 8.09 -7.36
CA GLN A 149 11.36 8.85 -6.11
C GLN A 149 11.05 7.97 -4.91
N LYS A 150 12.06 7.75 -4.09
CA LYS A 150 11.97 7.04 -2.81
C LYS A 150 11.46 7.97 -1.73
N CYS A 151 10.79 7.41 -0.73
CA CYS A 151 10.35 8.15 0.45
C CYS A 151 11.56 8.67 1.24
N SER A 152 11.59 9.95 1.56
CA SER A 152 12.67 10.54 2.37
C SER A 152 12.70 10.00 3.80
N GLY A 153 11.55 9.66 4.36
CA GLY A 153 11.40 9.03 5.67
C GLY A 153 12.05 7.64 5.79
N ALA A 154 12.25 6.94 4.65
CA ALA A 154 12.96 5.67 4.60
C ALA A 154 14.49 5.80 4.77
N ARG A 155 15.04 7.00 4.59
CA ARG A 155 16.50 7.27 4.64
C ARG A 155 17.02 7.65 6.03
N LYS A 156 16.13 7.87 7.01
CA LYS A 156 16.53 8.24 8.38
C LYS A 156 16.75 6.98 9.22
N ASN A 157 17.77 6.21 8.86
CA ASN A 157 18.38 5.18 9.70
C ASN A 157 19.77 5.62 10.12
#